data_28445bbcf6e3db4ec841b9957fab7510
#
_entry.id   28445bbcf6e3db4ec841b9957fab7510
#
_cell.length_a   1.000
_cell.length_b   1.000
_cell.length_c   1.000
_cell.angle_alpha   90.00
_cell.angle_beta   90.00
_cell.angle_gamma   90.00
#
_symmetry.space_group_name_H-M   'P 1'
#
loop_
_entity.id
_entity.type
_entity.pdbx_description
1 polymer ?
#
loop_
_entity_poly.entity_id
_entity_poly.type
_entity_poly.pdbx_seq_one_letter_code
_entity_poly.pdbx_strand_id
1 'polypeptide(L)'
;MARLAVLTRFFCVGFAGDQRPHLEPNGLNLPPKRLDMSAHELSDEKLATVKYLAEFAVRPMFRTPVFIQPEDHGITDYEAIYFPSDDGVPLEGWWLKAAGSRKLIIANHPMPMSRAGFCGHWGQPWSNVDDIQIDFVKIWAHLVKAGYHVLAYDLRNHGSSGAANGGVCGIGRYEWRDCVGVMNYVKAHPELNQMDVGLYSQCTGANAQFEAFHRRPELFTEVKCMLAPLAVSMEALMTSFAKLQGVEEHMALMDHEQVKLGGFTNAQMNPQAFAAAVHMPTFMIQVKDDLWTDNPRDGQRTFDLLGTTERSLYWVEGTTRRFDGYNFFGEQPQMMLEWFERYL
;
A
#
# COMPACT_ATOMS: atom_id res chain seq x y z
N MET A 1 -9.57 27.80 5.68
CA MET A 1 -10.69 27.35 6.53
C MET A 1 -11.73 26.48 5.81
N ALA A 2 -11.71 26.28 4.49
CA ALA A 2 -12.70 25.48 3.76
C ALA A 2 -12.36 24.00 3.56
N ARG A 3 -11.16 23.54 3.97
CA ARG A 3 -10.68 22.14 3.79
C ARG A 3 -10.91 21.21 5.00
N LEU A 4 -11.38 21.72 6.12
CA LEU A 4 -11.69 20.94 7.33
C LEU A 4 -13.07 20.26 7.29
N ALA A 5 -13.91 20.60 6.31
CA ALA A 5 -15.32 20.20 6.27
C ALA A 5 -15.58 18.80 5.70
N VAL A 6 -14.59 18.15 5.09
CA VAL A 6 -14.79 16.84 4.41
C VAL A 6 -14.88 15.68 5.40
N LEU A 7 -14.19 15.77 6.53
CA LEU A 7 -14.22 14.72 7.57
C LEU A 7 -15.36 14.83 8.58
N THR A 8 -16.08 15.95 8.61
CA THR A 8 -17.08 16.26 9.67
C THR A 8 -18.52 15.88 9.30
N ARG A 9 -18.81 15.33 8.11
CA ARG A 9 -20.20 15.12 7.63
C ARG A 9 -20.74 13.68 7.56
N PHE A 10 -20.07 12.71 8.15
CA PHE A 10 -20.51 11.31 8.05
C PHE A 10 -20.84 10.67 9.41
N PHE A 11 -21.88 11.14 10.06
CA PHE A 11 -22.59 10.37 11.07
C PHE A 11 -23.99 10.05 10.53
N CYS A 12 -24.23 8.77 10.29
CA CYS A 12 -25.50 8.01 10.29
C CYS A 12 -25.60 7.03 9.10
N VAL A 13 -25.09 5.82 9.27
CA VAL A 13 -25.74 4.60 8.75
C VAL A 13 -25.30 3.41 9.62
N GLY A 14 -26.26 2.77 10.30
CA GLY A 14 -26.01 1.58 11.10
C GLY A 14 -25.96 0.31 10.23
N PHE A 15 -25.07 -0.61 10.57
CA PHE A 15 -25.01 -1.95 10.00
C PHE A 15 -25.32 -3.02 11.05
N ALA A 16 -26.18 -3.97 10.66
CA ALA A 16 -26.54 -5.15 11.42
C ALA A 16 -25.40 -6.19 11.36
N GLY A 17 -25.19 -6.90 12.48
CA GLY A 17 -24.07 -7.83 12.65
C GLY A 17 -24.22 -9.15 11.90
N ASP A 18 -23.09 -9.75 11.54
CA ASP A 18 -22.96 -11.14 11.11
C ASP A 18 -21.86 -11.83 11.92
N GLN A 19 -22.15 -13.05 12.39
CA GLN A 19 -21.24 -13.88 13.20
C GLN A 19 -20.51 -14.90 12.33
N ARG A 20 -19.17 -14.92 12.36
CA ARG A 20 -18.34 -16.00 11.77
C ARG A 20 -17.19 -16.44 12.68
N PRO A 21 -16.70 -17.70 12.57
CA PRO A 21 -15.78 -18.30 13.52
C PRO A 21 -14.31 -17.89 13.35
N HIS A 22 -13.60 -17.83 14.48
CA HIS A 22 -12.20 -17.49 14.62
C HIS A 22 -11.27 -18.60 14.13
N LEU A 23 -10.23 -18.23 13.37
CA LEU A 23 -9.02 -19.00 13.13
C LEU A 23 -7.85 -18.28 13.79
N GLU A 24 -7.08 -18.98 14.60
CA GLU A 24 -5.95 -18.43 15.35
C GLU A 24 -4.72 -18.13 14.47
N PRO A 25 -4.02 -16.98 14.65
CA PRO A 25 -2.75 -16.69 13.97
C PRO A 25 -1.56 -17.16 14.82
N ASN A 26 -0.71 -17.98 14.26
CA ASN A 26 0.56 -18.41 14.86
C ASN A 26 1.62 -17.31 14.88
N GLY A 27 2.17 -17.04 16.05
CA GLY A 27 3.55 -16.57 16.26
C GLY A 27 3.72 -15.10 16.63
N LEU A 28 3.78 -14.85 17.88
CA LEU A 28 4.43 -13.92 18.78
C LEU A 28 3.44 -13.47 19.87
N ASN A 29 3.30 -14.30 20.89
CA ASN A 29 2.57 -13.97 22.12
C ASN A 29 3.41 -12.99 22.95
N LEU A 30 3.13 -11.69 22.82
CA LEU A 30 3.33 -10.75 23.91
C LEU A 30 1.98 -10.59 24.62
N PRO A 31 1.91 -10.75 25.95
CA PRO A 31 0.66 -10.58 26.67
C PRO A 31 0.16 -9.13 26.47
N PRO A 32 -1.15 -8.93 26.27
CA PRO A 32 -1.70 -7.59 26.16
C PRO A 32 -1.42 -6.85 27.48
N LYS A 33 -0.74 -5.70 27.39
CA LYS A 33 -0.68 -4.76 28.50
C LYS A 33 -2.11 -4.50 28.94
N ARG A 34 -2.44 -4.74 30.23
CA ARG A 34 -3.72 -4.34 30.79
C ARG A 34 -3.92 -2.86 30.51
N LEU A 35 -4.97 -2.54 29.78
CA LEU A 35 -5.44 -1.16 29.60
C LEU A 35 -5.74 -0.62 31.00
N ASP A 36 -4.95 0.33 31.45
CA ASP A 36 -5.26 1.12 32.64
C ASP A 36 -6.42 2.06 32.24
N MET A 37 -7.64 1.62 32.55
CA MET A 37 -8.89 2.35 32.31
C MET A 37 -9.12 3.41 33.41
N SER A 38 -8.05 4.05 33.92
CA SER A 38 -8.21 5.16 34.86
C SER A 38 -8.61 6.45 34.16
N ALA A 39 -9.92 6.66 34.13
CA ALA A 39 -10.65 7.89 34.38
C ALA A 39 -10.37 9.16 33.56
N HIS A 40 -10.80 9.17 32.32
CA HIS A 40 -11.75 10.20 31.86
C HIS A 40 -12.82 9.43 31.08
N GLU A 41 -14.09 9.53 31.48
CA GLU A 41 -15.19 8.94 30.73
C GLU A 41 -15.11 9.43 29.28
N LEU A 42 -14.68 8.52 28.39
CA LEU A 42 -14.62 8.78 26.96
C LEU A 42 -16.05 9.09 26.51
N SER A 43 -16.30 10.27 25.97
CA SER A 43 -17.64 10.58 25.44
C SER A 43 -17.99 9.61 24.30
N ASP A 44 -19.29 9.34 24.12
CA ASP A 44 -19.77 8.47 23.04
C ASP A 44 -19.27 8.95 21.65
N GLU A 45 -19.15 10.26 21.46
CA GLU A 45 -18.63 10.86 20.24
C GLU A 45 -17.15 10.52 20.00
N LYS A 46 -16.31 10.68 21.02
CA LYS A 46 -14.88 10.32 20.93
C LYS A 46 -14.71 8.80 20.72
N LEU A 47 -15.51 7.98 21.41
CA LEU A 47 -15.49 6.54 21.21
C LEU A 47 -15.87 6.16 19.77
N ALA A 48 -16.91 6.78 19.21
CA ALA A 48 -17.31 6.57 17.82
C ALA A 48 -16.20 6.98 16.85
N THR A 49 -15.52 8.10 17.09
CA THR A 49 -14.38 8.58 16.30
C THR A 49 -13.21 7.59 16.34
N VAL A 50 -12.84 7.09 17.51
CA VAL A 50 -11.77 6.09 17.65
C VAL A 50 -12.09 4.81 16.89
N LYS A 51 -13.33 4.30 17.01
CA LYS A 51 -13.78 3.10 16.27
C LYS A 51 -13.77 3.33 14.77
N TYR A 52 -14.22 4.49 14.30
CA TYR A 52 -14.17 4.86 12.90
C TYR A 52 -12.73 4.87 12.34
N LEU A 53 -11.80 5.50 13.07
CA LEU A 53 -10.39 5.54 12.68
C LEU A 53 -9.75 4.14 12.71
N ALA A 54 -10.12 3.32 13.69
CA ALA A 54 -9.67 1.92 13.76
C ALA A 54 -10.14 1.11 12.54
N GLU A 55 -11.40 1.26 12.16
CA GLU A 55 -11.95 0.60 10.97
C GLU A 55 -11.31 1.13 9.69
N PHE A 56 -11.16 2.44 9.56
CA PHE A 56 -10.48 3.09 8.43
C PHE A 56 -9.05 2.55 8.22
N ALA A 57 -8.32 2.30 9.31
CA ALA A 57 -6.94 1.81 9.25
C ALA A 57 -6.82 0.40 8.66
N VAL A 58 -7.81 -0.47 8.88
CA VAL A 58 -7.70 -1.90 8.59
C VAL A 58 -8.72 -2.42 7.57
N ARG A 59 -9.68 -1.60 7.16
CA ARG A 59 -10.65 -1.97 6.10
C ARG A 59 -10.67 -0.94 5.00
N PRO A 60 -10.45 -1.35 3.74
CA PRO A 60 -10.75 -0.46 2.63
C PRO A 60 -12.25 -0.16 2.67
N MET A 61 -12.58 1.11 2.69
CA MET A 61 -13.99 1.57 2.78
C MET A 61 -14.81 1.17 1.56
N PHE A 62 -14.14 0.90 0.45
CA PHE A 62 -14.70 0.45 -0.83
C PHE A 62 -13.58 -0.22 -1.64
N ARG A 63 -13.95 -1.03 -2.61
CA ARG A 63 -13.01 -1.53 -3.62
C ARG A 63 -12.96 -0.54 -4.76
N THR A 64 -11.84 0.11 -4.97
CA THR A 64 -11.61 0.89 -6.19
C THR A 64 -11.68 -0.03 -7.40
N PRO A 65 -12.60 0.22 -8.35
CA PRO A 65 -12.69 -0.61 -9.56
C PRO A 65 -11.46 -0.43 -10.43
N VAL A 66 -11.27 -1.36 -11.37
CA VAL A 66 -10.29 -1.21 -12.45
C VAL A 66 -10.96 -0.33 -13.53
N PHE A 67 -10.85 0.98 -13.38
CA PHE A 67 -11.63 1.98 -14.12
C PHE A 67 -10.90 2.59 -15.31
N ILE A 68 -9.59 2.37 -15.44
CA ILE A 68 -8.76 2.72 -16.59
C ILE A 68 -8.18 1.42 -17.12
N GLN A 69 -8.25 1.24 -18.45
CA GLN A 69 -7.70 0.06 -19.11
C GLN A 69 -6.36 0.41 -19.76
N PRO A 70 -5.50 -0.59 -20.03
CA PRO A 70 -4.22 -0.37 -20.70
C PRO A 70 -4.35 0.39 -22.04
N GLU A 71 -5.41 0.12 -22.80
CA GLU A 71 -5.70 0.75 -24.10
C GLU A 71 -5.95 2.24 -24.00
N ASP A 72 -6.45 2.74 -22.85
CA ASP A 72 -6.71 4.16 -22.64
C ASP A 72 -5.40 4.99 -22.71
N HIS A 73 -4.27 4.33 -22.50
CA HIS A 73 -2.92 4.87 -22.62
C HIS A 73 -2.10 4.26 -23.76
N GLY A 74 -2.75 3.60 -24.72
CA GLY A 74 -2.13 3.04 -25.92
C GLY A 74 -1.33 1.77 -25.71
N ILE A 75 -1.51 1.08 -24.58
CA ILE A 75 -0.92 -0.23 -24.35
C ILE A 75 -1.89 -1.28 -24.91
N THR A 76 -1.59 -1.82 -26.10
CA THR A 76 -2.46 -2.78 -26.79
C THR A 76 -1.98 -4.22 -26.71
N ASP A 77 -0.72 -4.45 -26.33
CA ASP A 77 -0.16 -5.79 -26.14
C ASP A 77 -0.07 -6.10 -24.65
N TYR A 78 -1.10 -6.78 -24.14
CA TYR A 78 -1.13 -7.21 -22.74
C TYR A 78 -2.01 -8.44 -22.55
N GLU A 79 -1.82 -9.12 -21.43
CA GLU A 79 -2.62 -10.27 -21.02
C GLU A 79 -3.19 -10.06 -19.62
N ALA A 80 -4.45 -10.44 -19.42
CA ALA A 80 -5.00 -10.63 -18.09
C ALA A 80 -4.37 -11.88 -17.47
N ILE A 81 -3.86 -11.76 -16.26
CA ILE A 81 -3.20 -12.85 -15.54
C ILE A 81 -3.90 -13.16 -14.23
N TYR A 82 -3.85 -14.43 -13.84
CA TYR A 82 -4.45 -14.95 -12.62
C TYR A 82 -3.46 -15.87 -11.94
N PHE A 83 -3.22 -15.67 -10.67
CA PHE A 83 -2.30 -16.49 -9.89
C PHE A 83 -2.68 -16.48 -8.41
N PRO A 84 -2.34 -17.50 -7.62
CA PRO A 84 -2.58 -17.51 -6.19
C PRO A 84 -1.51 -16.70 -5.45
N SER A 85 -1.89 -16.06 -4.35
CA SER A 85 -0.95 -15.65 -3.31
C SER A 85 -0.28 -16.86 -2.65
N ASP A 86 0.70 -16.66 -1.78
CA ASP A 86 1.38 -17.75 -1.05
C ASP A 86 0.42 -18.59 -0.17
N ASP A 87 -0.68 -18.00 0.27
CA ASP A 87 -1.74 -18.65 1.05
C ASP A 87 -3.02 -18.95 0.23
N GLY A 88 -2.93 -18.92 -1.10
CA GLY A 88 -3.98 -19.40 -2.02
C GLY A 88 -5.10 -18.39 -2.33
N VAL A 89 -4.99 -17.12 -1.95
CA VAL A 89 -5.95 -16.09 -2.36
C VAL A 89 -5.80 -15.82 -3.86
N PRO A 90 -6.87 -15.92 -4.69
CA PRO A 90 -6.77 -15.63 -6.11
C PRO A 90 -6.49 -14.15 -6.35
N LEU A 91 -5.42 -13.86 -7.08
CA LEU A 91 -5.02 -12.52 -7.47
C LEU A 91 -5.18 -12.34 -8.97
N GLU A 92 -5.61 -11.15 -9.38
CA GLU A 92 -5.79 -10.76 -10.76
C GLU A 92 -4.88 -9.60 -11.11
N GLY A 93 -4.33 -9.61 -12.32
CA GLY A 93 -3.44 -8.56 -12.81
C GLY A 93 -3.38 -8.46 -14.32
N TRP A 94 -2.47 -7.64 -14.77
CA TRP A 94 -2.06 -7.49 -16.16
C TRP A 94 -0.59 -7.76 -16.32
N TRP A 95 -0.23 -8.47 -17.36
CA TRP A 95 1.09 -8.46 -17.91
C TRP A 95 1.13 -7.57 -19.15
N LEU A 96 1.59 -6.35 -19.00
CA LEU A 96 1.76 -5.37 -20.07
C LEU A 96 3.09 -5.64 -20.76
N LYS A 97 3.08 -5.81 -22.09
CA LYS A 97 4.24 -6.33 -22.82
C LYS A 97 5.06 -5.23 -23.49
N ALA A 98 6.38 -5.37 -23.46
CA ALA A 98 7.34 -4.57 -24.21
C ALA A 98 8.12 -5.49 -25.14
N ALA A 99 7.78 -5.47 -26.43
CA ALA A 99 8.34 -6.41 -27.42
C ALA A 99 9.87 -6.42 -27.43
N GLY A 100 10.46 -7.63 -27.40
CA GLY A 100 11.90 -7.83 -27.47
C GLY A 100 12.69 -7.49 -26.21
N SER A 101 12.02 -7.10 -25.13
CA SER A 101 12.64 -6.82 -23.84
C SER A 101 12.78 -8.07 -22.95
N ARG A 102 13.72 -8.01 -22.00
CA ARG A 102 13.89 -8.96 -20.91
C ARG A 102 13.82 -8.29 -19.54
N LYS A 103 13.28 -7.09 -19.47
CA LYS A 103 13.19 -6.26 -18.26
C LYS A 103 11.74 -6.25 -17.78
N LEU A 104 11.50 -6.68 -16.55
CA LEU A 104 10.18 -6.77 -15.95
C LEU A 104 10.10 -5.88 -14.70
N ILE A 105 9.08 -5.04 -14.63
CA ILE A 105 8.71 -4.32 -13.41
C ILE A 105 7.47 -4.98 -12.81
N ILE A 106 7.56 -5.43 -11.56
CA ILE A 106 6.40 -5.89 -10.79
C ILE A 106 5.88 -4.71 -9.95
N ALA A 107 4.58 -4.40 -10.09
CA ALA A 107 3.95 -3.24 -9.50
C ALA A 107 2.96 -3.62 -8.41
N ASN A 108 3.19 -3.09 -7.18
CA ASN A 108 2.34 -3.25 -6.00
C ASN A 108 1.69 -1.92 -5.64
N HIS A 109 0.35 -1.86 -5.63
CA HIS A 109 -0.40 -0.62 -5.43
C HIS A 109 -0.65 -0.28 -3.94
N PRO A 110 -1.06 0.97 -3.60
CA PRO A 110 -1.48 1.37 -2.26
C PRO A 110 -2.93 0.98 -1.94
N MET A 111 -3.30 0.97 -0.66
CA MET A 111 -4.69 0.95 -0.20
C MET A 111 -5.31 2.36 -0.32
N PRO A 112 -6.58 2.51 -0.70
CA PRO A 112 -7.60 1.53 -1.14
C PRO A 112 -7.70 1.38 -2.67
N MET A 113 -6.59 1.55 -3.39
CA MET A 113 -6.51 1.65 -4.85
C MET A 113 -6.58 0.29 -5.55
N SER A 114 -6.55 0.29 -6.87
CA SER A 114 -6.37 -0.89 -7.71
C SER A 114 -5.11 -0.75 -8.58
N ARG A 115 -4.78 -1.77 -9.36
CA ARG A 115 -3.70 -1.71 -10.37
C ARG A 115 -3.87 -0.59 -11.40
N ALA A 116 -5.11 -0.07 -11.55
CA ALA A 116 -5.42 1.06 -12.43
C ALA A 116 -5.25 2.42 -11.75
N GLY A 117 -5.29 2.48 -10.42
CA GLY A 117 -5.20 3.73 -9.66
C GLY A 117 -6.37 3.94 -8.72
N PHE A 118 -6.83 5.19 -8.61
CA PHE A 118 -7.87 5.62 -7.69
C PHE A 118 -8.86 6.57 -8.34
N CYS A 119 -10.15 6.28 -8.21
CA CYS A 119 -11.23 7.04 -8.84
C CYS A 119 -11.85 8.11 -7.91
N GLY A 120 -11.02 8.83 -7.14
CA GLY A 120 -11.47 9.82 -6.17
C GLY A 120 -12.36 10.91 -6.76
N HIS A 121 -12.13 11.29 -8.00
CA HIS A 121 -12.92 12.27 -8.76
C HIS A 121 -14.39 11.86 -9.00
N TRP A 122 -14.74 10.58 -8.79
CA TRP A 122 -16.13 10.13 -8.86
C TRP A 122 -16.93 10.49 -7.59
N GLY A 123 -16.23 10.85 -6.50
CA GLY A 123 -16.87 11.14 -5.22
C GLY A 123 -17.54 9.92 -4.58
N GLN A 124 -18.58 10.16 -3.78
CA GLN A 124 -19.31 9.07 -3.12
C GLN A 124 -20.04 8.16 -4.10
N PRO A 125 -20.07 6.83 -3.89
CA PRO A 125 -19.48 6.07 -2.76
C PRO A 125 -18.01 5.70 -2.95
N TRP A 126 -17.36 6.15 -4.02
CA TRP A 126 -16.03 5.70 -4.45
C TRP A 126 -14.87 6.38 -3.73
N SER A 127 -15.11 7.52 -3.12
CA SER A 127 -14.12 8.18 -2.28
C SER A 127 -14.76 9.09 -1.22
N ASN A 128 -14.13 9.10 -0.04
CA ASN A 128 -14.38 10.05 1.03
C ASN A 128 -13.06 10.59 1.61
N VAL A 129 -11.92 10.28 0.98
CA VAL A 129 -10.57 10.65 1.46
C VAL A 129 -9.91 11.71 0.60
N ASP A 130 -10.13 11.65 -0.72
CA ASP A 130 -9.58 12.61 -1.67
C ASP A 130 -10.44 12.64 -2.95
N ASP A 131 -10.45 13.78 -3.65
CA ASP A 131 -11.22 14.02 -4.87
C ASP A 131 -10.38 13.93 -6.15
N ILE A 132 -9.12 13.48 -6.03
CA ILE A 132 -8.19 13.34 -7.15
C ILE A 132 -8.36 12.00 -7.86
N GLN A 133 -8.15 12.00 -9.16
CA GLN A 133 -7.87 10.79 -9.92
C GLN A 133 -6.40 10.43 -9.79
N ILE A 134 -6.10 9.17 -9.42
CA ILE A 134 -4.77 8.59 -9.58
C ILE A 134 -4.80 7.67 -10.78
N ASP A 135 -3.85 7.84 -11.68
CA ASP A 135 -3.77 7.10 -12.93
C ASP A 135 -2.43 6.35 -13.00
N PHE A 136 -2.44 5.11 -12.52
CA PHE A 136 -1.27 4.26 -12.60
C PHE A 136 -1.02 3.73 -14.00
N VAL A 137 -2.06 3.60 -14.84
CA VAL A 137 -1.87 3.11 -16.22
C VAL A 137 -1.02 4.08 -17.04
N LYS A 138 -1.09 5.37 -16.74
CA LYS A 138 -0.19 6.38 -17.32
C LYS A 138 1.28 6.11 -16.93
N ILE A 139 1.53 5.70 -15.68
CA ILE A 139 2.89 5.33 -15.25
C ILE A 139 3.35 4.07 -15.98
N TRP A 140 2.47 3.07 -16.07
CA TRP A 140 2.79 1.83 -16.79
C TRP A 140 3.06 2.08 -18.26
N ALA A 141 2.34 3.00 -18.90
CA ALA A 141 2.58 3.38 -20.30
C ALA A 141 3.98 4.00 -20.51
N HIS A 142 4.47 4.83 -19.58
CA HIS A 142 5.84 5.32 -19.63
C HIS A 142 6.87 4.18 -19.55
N LEU A 143 6.66 3.21 -18.66
CA LEU A 143 7.55 2.05 -18.54
C LEU A 143 7.53 1.16 -19.77
N VAL A 144 6.33 0.81 -20.28
CA VAL A 144 6.20 -0.01 -21.49
C VAL A 144 6.85 0.66 -22.69
N LYS A 145 6.63 1.97 -22.89
CA LYS A 145 7.26 2.76 -23.94
C LYS A 145 8.80 2.79 -23.82
N ALA A 146 9.32 2.74 -22.59
CA ALA A 146 10.75 2.70 -22.33
C ALA A 146 11.34 1.27 -22.42
N GLY A 147 10.55 0.28 -22.79
CA GLY A 147 11.02 -1.09 -23.01
C GLY A 147 10.97 -1.99 -21.76
N TYR A 148 10.13 -1.70 -20.78
CA TYR A 148 9.91 -2.55 -19.62
C TYR A 148 8.56 -3.27 -19.72
N HIS A 149 8.54 -4.59 -19.58
CA HIS A 149 7.31 -5.29 -19.25
C HIS A 149 6.84 -4.81 -17.88
N VAL A 150 5.52 -4.69 -17.69
CA VAL A 150 4.95 -4.36 -16.39
C VAL A 150 3.95 -5.46 -15.98
N LEU A 151 4.13 -6.03 -14.79
CA LEU A 151 3.18 -6.92 -14.16
C LEU A 151 2.50 -6.14 -13.03
N ALA A 152 1.33 -5.57 -13.31
CA ALA A 152 0.52 -4.84 -12.35
C ALA A 152 -0.67 -5.70 -11.92
N TYR A 153 -0.84 -5.91 -10.61
CA TYR A 153 -1.89 -6.76 -10.07
C TYR A 153 -2.57 -6.11 -8.87
N ASP A 154 -3.78 -6.55 -8.56
CA ASP A 154 -4.49 -6.11 -7.38
C ASP A 154 -4.09 -6.96 -6.18
N LEU A 155 -3.74 -6.32 -5.07
CA LEU A 155 -3.56 -6.98 -3.79
C LEU A 155 -4.89 -7.59 -3.31
N ARG A 156 -4.84 -8.57 -2.39
CA ARG A 156 -6.03 -9.13 -1.75
C ARG A 156 -6.96 -8.02 -1.25
N ASN A 157 -8.26 -8.23 -1.29
CA ASN A 157 -9.30 -7.28 -0.90
C ASN A 157 -9.41 -6.02 -1.78
N HIS A 158 -8.62 -5.87 -2.83
CA HIS A 158 -8.61 -4.71 -3.72
C HIS A 158 -8.99 -5.09 -5.16
N GLY A 159 -9.39 -4.10 -5.95
CA GLY A 159 -9.70 -4.25 -7.38
C GLY A 159 -10.53 -5.49 -7.68
N SER A 160 -10.02 -6.36 -8.56
CA SER A 160 -10.65 -7.62 -8.96
C SER A 160 -10.12 -8.86 -8.22
N SER A 161 -9.10 -8.72 -7.37
CA SER A 161 -8.51 -9.84 -6.62
C SER A 161 -9.45 -10.38 -5.53
N GLY A 162 -9.16 -11.59 -5.07
CA GLY A 162 -9.97 -12.30 -4.09
C GLY A 162 -10.10 -11.59 -2.75
N ALA A 163 -11.24 -11.80 -2.10
CA ALA A 163 -11.45 -11.37 -0.71
C ALA A 163 -10.78 -12.37 0.25
N ALA A 164 -10.12 -11.83 1.28
CA ALA A 164 -9.43 -12.62 2.30
C ALA A 164 -9.50 -11.92 3.67
N ASN A 165 -9.19 -12.66 4.74
CA ASN A 165 -9.08 -12.12 6.09
C ASN A 165 -10.32 -11.33 6.55
N GLY A 166 -11.52 -11.71 6.09
CA GLY A 166 -12.77 -11.00 6.40
C GLY A 166 -12.85 -9.58 5.83
N GLY A 167 -12.13 -9.30 4.74
CA GLY A 167 -12.05 -7.95 4.15
C GLY A 167 -11.06 -7.03 4.87
N VAL A 168 -10.27 -7.55 5.81
CA VAL A 168 -9.28 -6.80 6.59
C VAL A 168 -7.96 -6.71 5.81
N CYS A 169 -7.41 -5.51 5.74
CA CYS A 169 -6.06 -5.24 5.26
C CYS A 169 -5.07 -5.17 6.42
N GLY A 170 -3.91 -5.75 6.24
CA GLY A 170 -2.85 -5.75 7.25
C GLY A 170 -1.81 -4.65 7.05
N ILE A 171 -1.95 -3.82 6.03
CA ILE A 171 -0.99 -2.80 5.62
C ILE A 171 0.43 -3.39 5.46
N GLY A 172 0.50 -4.53 4.81
CA GLY A 172 1.70 -5.34 4.62
C GLY A 172 1.65 -6.68 5.35
N ARG A 173 1.02 -6.74 6.56
CA ARG A 173 1.01 -7.92 7.44
C ARG A 173 0.27 -9.15 6.87
N TYR A 174 -0.65 -8.93 5.94
CA TYR A 174 -1.31 -9.99 5.17
C TYR A 174 -0.79 -10.01 3.72
N GLU A 175 -0.62 -8.82 3.14
CA GLU A 175 -0.33 -8.59 1.73
C GLU A 175 1.09 -9.04 1.30
N TRP A 176 2.03 -9.27 2.24
CA TRP A 176 3.34 -9.84 1.89
C TRP A 176 3.21 -11.18 1.16
N ARG A 177 2.15 -11.94 1.42
CA ARG A 177 1.87 -13.21 0.75
C ARG A 177 1.49 -13.02 -0.72
N ASP A 178 0.93 -11.87 -1.06
CA ASP A 178 0.61 -11.50 -2.43
C ASP A 178 1.91 -11.21 -3.20
N CYS A 179 2.86 -10.49 -2.56
CA CYS A 179 4.19 -10.24 -3.11
C CYS A 179 4.98 -11.54 -3.32
N VAL A 180 4.83 -12.53 -2.43
CA VAL A 180 5.41 -13.87 -2.61
C VAL A 180 4.70 -14.61 -3.75
N GLY A 181 3.38 -14.52 -3.82
CA GLY A 181 2.58 -15.16 -4.87
C GLY A 181 2.97 -14.70 -6.26
N VAL A 182 3.12 -13.39 -6.48
CA VAL A 182 3.54 -12.86 -7.78
C VAL A 182 4.96 -13.29 -8.16
N MET A 183 5.89 -13.35 -7.19
CA MET A 183 7.24 -13.85 -7.46
C MET A 183 7.26 -15.35 -7.80
N ASN A 184 6.44 -16.15 -7.13
CA ASN A 184 6.27 -17.57 -7.46
C ASN A 184 5.67 -17.73 -8.88
N TYR A 185 4.69 -16.90 -9.24
CA TYR A 185 4.12 -16.87 -10.58
C TYR A 185 5.18 -16.53 -11.64
N VAL A 186 5.96 -15.47 -11.43
CA VAL A 186 7.06 -15.08 -12.35
C VAL A 186 8.07 -16.20 -12.51
N LYS A 187 8.52 -16.82 -11.43
CA LYS A 187 9.49 -17.93 -11.46
C LYS A 187 8.97 -19.19 -12.14
N ALA A 188 7.67 -19.44 -12.09
CA ALA A 188 7.03 -20.58 -12.74
C ALA A 188 6.65 -20.32 -14.20
N HIS A 189 6.53 -19.06 -14.61
CA HIS A 189 6.11 -18.72 -15.98
C HIS A 189 7.26 -18.87 -16.98
N PRO A 190 7.06 -19.56 -18.14
CA PRO A 190 8.15 -19.91 -19.06
C PRO A 190 8.88 -18.72 -19.69
N GLU A 191 8.21 -17.58 -19.84
CA GLU A 191 8.79 -16.35 -20.40
C GLU A 191 9.29 -15.41 -19.30
N LEU A 192 8.47 -15.19 -18.25
CA LEU A 192 8.78 -14.21 -17.20
C LEU A 192 9.98 -14.63 -16.35
N ASN A 193 10.23 -15.94 -16.18
CA ASN A 193 11.36 -16.47 -15.42
C ASN A 193 12.73 -16.21 -16.06
N GLN A 194 12.75 -15.71 -17.31
CA GLN A 194 13.96 -15.32 -18.04
C GLN A 194 14.25 -13.82 -17.97
N MET A 195 13.40 -13.06 -17.29
CA MET A 195 13.50 -11.60 -17.25
C MET A 195 14.27 -11.11 -16.01
N ASP A 196 14.98 -10.01 -16.17
CA ASP A 196 15.52 -9.25 -15.05
C ASP A 196 14.38 -8.49 -14.36
N VAL A 197 14.29 -8.59 -13.04
CA VAL A 197 13.14 -8.08 -12.27
C VAL A 197 13.53 -6.84 -11.48
N GLY A 198 12.78 -5.77 -11.68
CA GLY A 198 12.69 -4.59 -10.81
C GLY A 198 11.32 -4.50 -10.14
N LEU A 199 11.22 -3.74 -9.07
CA LEU A 199 9.98 -3.55 -8.32
C LEU A 199 9.56 -2.09 -8.32
N TYR A 200 8.24 -1.87 -8.44
CA TYR A 200 7.59 -0.59 -8.22
C TYR A 200 6.50 -0.78 -7.15
N SER A 201 6.80 -0.46 -5.90
CA SER A 201 5.93 -0.80 -4.78
C SER A 201 5.56 0.44 -3.96
N GLN A 202 4.26 0.74 -3.87
CA GLN A 202 3.76 1.99 -3.32
C GLN A 202 3.03 1.77 -1.99
N CYS A 203 3.30 2.59 -0.97
CA CYS A 203 2.57 2.65 0.30
C CYS A 203 2.36 1.25 0.90
N THR A 204 1.12 0.76 1.01
CA THR A 204 0.79 -0.62 1.46
C THR A 204 1.53 -1.67 0.66
N GLY A 205 1.66 -1.49 -0.67
CA GLY A 205 2.45 -2.39 -1.51
C GLY A 205 3.95 -2.38 -1.16
N ALA A 206 4.50 -1.22 -0.78
CA ALA A 206 5.89 -1.12 -0.30
C ALA A 206 6.06 -1.80 1.07
N ASN A 207 5.12 -1.57 1.99
CA ASN A 207 5.12 -2.20 3.30
C ASN A 207 5.04 -3.74 3.17
N ALA A 208 4.17 -4.24 2.27
CA ALA A 208 4.03 -5.65 1.96
C ALA A 208 5.34 -6.24 1.37
N GLN A 209 5.97 -5.50 0.48
CA GLN A 209 7.20 -5.93 -0.16
C GLN A 209 8.37 -6.00 0.85
N PHE A 210 8.48 -5.03 1.76
CA PHE A 210 9.51 -5.05 2.81
C PHE A 210 9.33 -6.26 3.74
N GLU A 211 8.10 -6.58 4.12
CA GLU A 211 7.82 -7.78 4.92
C GLU A 211 8.06 -9.07 4.11
N ALA A 212 7.75 -9.10 2.81
CA ALA A 212 8.06 -10.24 1.94
C ALA A 212 9.57 -10.52 1.87
N PHE A 213 10.40 -9.49 1.75
CA PHE A 213 11.86 -9.63 1.81
C PHE A 213 12.34 -10.25 3.13
N HIS A 214 11.74 -9.84 4.24
CA HIS A 214 12.08 -10.38 5.56
C HIS A 214 11.64 -11.84 5.73
N ARG A 215 10.45 -12.21 5.22
CA ARG A 215 9.84 -13.52 5.39
C ARG A 215 10.39 -14.58 4.46
N ARG A 216 10.68 -14.21 3.22
CA ARG A 216 11.07 -15.10 2.13
C ARG A 216 12.23 -14.51 1.31
N PRO A 217 13.36 -14.15 1.96
CA PRO A 217 14.48 -13.47 1.29
C PRO A 217 15.01 -14.24 0.08
N GLU A 218 14.96 -15.58 0.11
CA GLU A 218 15.43 -16.46 -0.96
C GLU A 218 14.67 -16.27 -2.29
N LEU A 219 13.45 -15.75 -2.27
CA LEU A 219 12.68 -15.50 -3.48
C LEU A 219 13.11 -14.24 -4.22
N PHE A 220 13.76 -13.33 -3.54
CA PHE A 220 14.05 -11.97 -4.05
C PHE A 220 15.54 -11.70 -4.29
N THR A 221 16.40 -12.72 -4.20
CA THR A 221 17.86 -12.57 -4.37
C THR A 221 18.26 -12.05 -5.75
N GLU A 222 17.43 -12.27 -6.76
CA GLU A 222 17.66 -11.88 -8.16
C GLU A 222 17.04 -10.51 -8.52
N VAL A 223 16.28 -9.90 -7.59
CA VAL A 223 15.68 -8.58 -7.82
C VAL A 223 16.77 -7.53 -7.92
N LYS A 224 16.78 -6.79 -9.04
CA LYS A 224 17.85 -5.85 -9.37
C LYS A 224 17.73 -4.51 -8.65
N CYS A 225 16.52 -3.99 -8.52
CA CYS A 225 16.26 -2.72 -7.86
C CYS A 225 14.80 -2.57 -7.43
N MET A 226 14.54 -1.57 -6.59
CA MET A 226 13.20 -1.21 -6.16
C MET A 226 13.00 0.30 -6.22
N LEU A 227 11.83 0.72 -6.67
CA LEU A 227 11.31 2.06 -6.49
C LEU A 227 10.13 1.97 -5.53
N ALA A 228 10.19 2.72 -4.40
CA ALA A 228 9.28 2.60 -3.27
C ALA A 228 8.60 3.95 -2.92
N PRO A 229 7.60 4.39 -3.72
CA PRO A 229 6.88 5.61 -3.41
C PRO A 229 6.02 5.48 -2.15
N LEU A 230 6.12 6.49 -1.29
CA LEU A 230 5.20 6.74 -0.18
C LEU A 230 5.02 5.54 0.79
N ALA A 231 6.07 4.74 1.02
CA ALA A 231 6.07 3.78 2.12
C ALA A 231 5.65 4.49 3.42
N VAL A 232 4.78 3.87 4.24
CA VAL A 232 4.10 4.57 5.33
C VAL A 232 4.18 3.81 6.65
N SER A 233 4.53 4.52 7.72
CA SER A 233 4.33 4.07 9.09
C SER A 233 2.88 4.33 9.50
N MET A 234 2.14 3.27 9.84
CA MET A 234 0.77 3.44 10.33
C MET A 234 0.71 4.15 11.67
N GLU A 235 1.75 4.06 12.47
CA GLU A 235 1.86 4.82 13.72
C GLU A 235 1.87 6.34 13.43
N ALA A 236 2.69 6.80 12.48
CA ALA A 236 2.72 8.22 12.08
C ALA A 236 1.39 8.67 11.47
N LEU A 237 0.84 7.89 10.55
CA LEU A 237 -0.41 8.19 9.85
C LEU A 237 -1.59 8.28 10.83
N MET A 238 -1.77 7.26 11.66
CA MET A 238 -2.91 7.22 12.59
C MET A 238 -2.77 8.21 13.73
N THR A 239 -1.56 8.54 14.17
CA THR A 239 -1.31 9.63 15.13
C THR A 239 -1.71 10.98 14.53
N SER A 240 -1.38 11.23 13.26
CA SER A 240 -1.79 12.46 12.57
C SER A 240 -3.32 12.58 12.48
N PHE A 241 -4.00 11.49 12.10
CA PHE A 241 -5.47 11.47 12.04
C PHE A 241 -6.12 11.62 13.42
N ALA A 242 -5.59 10.93 14.44
CA ALA A 242 -6.08 11.06 15.81
C ALA A 242 -5.96 12.49 16.34
N LYS A 243 -4.84 13.17 16.07
CA LYS A 243 -4.65 14.60 16.41
C LYS A 243 -5.66 15.50 15.70
N LEU A 244 -5.87 15.30 14.40
CA LEU A 244 -6.86 16.07 13.63
C LEU A 244 -8.27 15.92 14.16
N GLN A 245 -8.58 14.77 14.79
CA GLN A 245 -9.89 14.47 15.37
C GLN A 245 -9.96 14.70 16.90
N GLY A 246 -8.87 15.13 17.56
CA GLY A 246 -8.81 15.37 18.99
C GLY A 246 -8.99 14.10 19.84
N VAL A 247 -8.44 12.97 19.38
CA VAL A 247 -8.49 11.66 20.06
C VAL A 247 -7.12 10.99 20.18
N GLU A 248 -6.03 11.76 20.10
CA GLU A 248 -4.66 11.26 20.15
C GLU A 248 -4.29 10.56 21.46
N GLU A 249 -4.94 10.92 22.55
CA GLU A 249 -4.77 10.25 23.85
C GLU A 249 -5.35 8.83 23.89
N HIS A 250 -6.13 8.44 22.85
CA HIS A 250 -6.83 7.15 22.79
C HIS A 250 -6.23 6.16 21.78
N MET A 251 -4.95 6.33 21.37
CA MET A 251 -4.28 5.43 20.42
C MET A 251 -4.27 3.97 20.88
N ALA A 252 -4.12 3.69 22.19
CA ALA A 252 -4.16 2.33 22.72
C ALA A 252 -5.57 1.68 22.56
N LEU A 253 -6.64 2.46 22.67
CA LEU A 253 -7.99 1.98 22.39
C LEU A 253 -8.18 1.75 20.88
N MET A 254 -7.62 2.61 20.04
CA MET A 254 -7.64 2.43 18.58
C MET A 254 -6.96 1.13 18.18
N ASP A 255 -5.76 0.85 18.69
CA ASP A 255 -5.05 -0.41 18.48
C ASP A 255 -5.91 -1.62 18.91
N HIS A 256 -6.57 -1.51 20.06
CA HIS A 256 -7.47 -2.57 20.56
C HIS A 256 -8.64 -2.82 19.60
N GLU A 257 -9.30 -1.77 19.12
CA GLU A 257 -10.41 -1.89 18.17
C GLU A 257 -9.94 -2.45 16.81
N GLN A 258 -8.75 -2.05 16.31
CA GLN A 258 -8.15 -2.64 15.09
C GLN A 258 -7.95 -4.15 15.23
N VAL A 259 -7.39 -4.60 16.36
CA VAL A 259 -7.18 -6.04 16.63
C VAL A 259 -8.51 -6.79 16.73
N LYS A 260 -9.54 -6.21 17.35
CA LYS A 260 -10.89 -6.79 17.39
C LYS A 260 -11.49 -6.98 15.99
N LEU A 261 -11.17 -6.11 15.06
CA LEU A 261 -11.60 -6.21 13.65
C LEU A 261 -10.82 -7.27 12.86
N GLY A 262 -9.81 -7.91 13.46
CA GLY A 262 -8.93 -8.88 12.83
C GLY A 262 -7.69 -8.27 12.19
N GLY A 263 -7.41 -6.99 12.47
CA GLY A 263 -6.20 -6.28 12.04
C GLY A 263 -5.05 -6.42 13.04
N PHE A 264 -4.14 -5.46 12.98
CA PHE A 264 -2.93 -5.38 13.79
C PHE A 264 -2.86 -4.01 14.48
N THR A 265 -2.01 -3.87 15.50
CA THR A 265 -1.72 -2.56 16.09
C THR A 265 -0.95 -1.68 15.10
N ASN A 266 -1.03 -0.36 15.28
CA ASN A 266 -0.30 0.59 14.42
C ASN A 266 1.22 0.32 14.43
N ALA A 267 1.77 -0.04 15.58
CA ALA A 267 3.19 -0.42 15.71
C ALA A 267 3.55 -1.69 14.92
N GLN A 268 2.64 -2.67 14.85
CA GLN A 268 2.85 -3.88 14.05
C GLN A 268 2.76 -3.62 12.54
N MET A 269 2.00 -2.63 12.11
CA MET A 269 1.83 -2.21 10.70
C MET A 269 2.89 -1.16 10.29
N ASN A 270 4.11 -1.30 10.78
CA ASN A 270 5.20 -0.36 10.53
C ASN A 270 6.27 -1.02 9.63
N PRO A 271 6.52 -0.52 8.39
CA PRO A 271 7.51 -1.08 7.48
C PRO A 271 8.94 -0.94 8.00
N GLN A 272 9.20 -0.02 8.93
CA GLN A 272 10.52 0.20 9.51
C GLN A 272 11.07 -1.05 10.20
N ALA A 273 10.19 -1.92 10.71
CA ALA A 273 10.58 -3.20 11.30
C ALA A 273 11.22 -4.17 10.29
N PHE A 274 10.96 -3.99 9.01
CA PHE A 274 11.40 -4.86 7.92
C PHE A 274 12.37 -4.17 6.94
N ALA A 275 12.59 -2.87 7.09
CA ALA A 275 13.42 -2.08 6.17
C ALA A 275 14.85 -2.60 6.04
N ALA A 276 15.42 -3.16 7.11
CA ALA A 276 16.76 -3.78 7.09
C ALA A 276 16.86 -5.00 6.16
N ALA A 277 15.73 -5.62 5.76
CA ALA A 277 15.71 -6.72 4.80
C ALA A 277 15.75 -6.28 3.33
N VAL A 278 15.70 -4.99 3.07
CA VAL A 278 15.80 -4.41 1.71
C VAL A 278 17.28 -4.29 1.33
N HIS A 279 17.80 -5.21 0.53
CA HIS A 279 19.23 -5.29 0.20
C HIS A 279 19.59 -4.83 -1.22
N MET A 280 18.60 -4.65 -2.13
CA MET A 280 18.81 -4.17 -3.47
C MET A 280 18.85 -2.65 -3.52
N PRO A 281 19.43 -2.04 -4.59
CA PRO A 281 19.31 -0.62 -4.87
C PRO A 281 17.87 -0.14 -4.74
N THR A 282 17.61 0.87 -3.90
CA THR A 282 16.25 1.33 -3.57
C THR A 282 16.11 2.83 -3.67
N PHE A 283 15.12 3.28 -4.46
CA PHE A 283 14.75 4.67 -4.58
C PHE A 283 13.41 4.92 -3.88
N MET A 284 13.42 5.74 -2.84
CA MET A 284 12.20 6.19 -2.15
C MET A 284 11.80 7.58 -2.60
N ILE A 285 10.51 7.83 -2.75
CA ILE A 285 9.98 9.19 -2.82
C ILE A 285 8.92 9.39 -1.74
N GLN A 286 8.85 10.60 -1.20
CA GLN A 286 7.91 11.01 -0.16
C GLN A 286 7.41 12.43 -0.43
N VAL A 287 6.19 12.76 -0.04
CA VAL A 287 5.72 14.14 0.02
C VAL A 287 6.26 14.77 1.27
N LYS A 288 7.01 15.88 1.13
CA LYS A 288 7.74 16.51 2.25
C LYS A 288 6.81 17.02 3.34
N ASP A 289 5.78 17.75 2.94
CA ASP A 289 4.84 18.40 3.85
C ASP A 289 3.51 17.62 3.92
N ASP A 290 3.58 16.27 3.85
CA ASP A 290 2.43 15.36 3.89
C ASP A 290 1.64 15.53 5.19
N LEU A 291 0.37 15.94 5.09
CA LEU A 291 -0.51 16.13 6.26
C LEU A 291 -0.94 14.82 6.93
N TRP A 292 -0.75 13.68 6.27
CA TRP A 292 -1.15 12.37 6.79
C TRP A 292 -0.07 11.67 7.60
N THR A 293 1.18 12.14 7.48
CA THR A 293 2.34 11.52 8.13
C THR A 293 3.12 12.57 8.94
N ASP A 294 4.23 12.14 9.53
CA ASP A 294 5.16 12.99 10.25
C ASP A 294 6.44 13.22 9.41
N ASN A 295 6.24 13.52 8.11
CA ASN A 295 7.35 13.83 7.22
C ASN A 295 7.95 15.23 7.53
N PRO A 296 9.25 15.42 7.33
CA PRO A 296 10.19 14.47 6.75
C PRO A 296 10.68 13.36 7.71
N ARG A 297 10.34 13.39 9.00
CA ARG A 297 10.90 12.48 10.02
C ARG A 297 10.58 11.01 9.74
N ASP A 298 9.33 10.68 9.41
CA ASP A 298 8.89 9.30 9.18
C ASP A 298 9.54 8.69 7.92
N GLY A 299 9.49 9.41 6.80
CA GLY A 299 10.11 8.97 5.55
C GLY A 299 11.63 8.84 5.66
N GLN A 300 12.30 9.82 6.33
CA GLN A 300 13.74 9.77 6.56
C GLN A 300 14.13 8.56 7.42
N ARG A 301 13.39 8.29 8.49
CA ARG A 301 13.63 7.14 9.36
C ARG A 301 13.51 5.82 8.62
N THR A 302 12.48 5.67 7.79
CA THR A 302 12.30 4.48 6.96
C THR A 302 13.49 4.31 6.00
N PHE A 303 13.91 5.40 5.35
CA PHE A 303 15.07 5.41 4.45
C PHE A 303 16.37 5.04 5.16
N ASP A 304 16.62 5.57 6.36
CA ASP A 304 17.85 5.31 7.11
C ASP A 304 17.98 3.85 7.55
N LEU A 305 16.86 3.16 7.74
CA LEU A 305 16.78 1.76 8.14
C LEU A 305 16.93 0.76 6.99
N LEU A 306 16.93 1.20 5.71
CA LEU A 306 17.13 0.29 4.58
C LEU A 306 18.47 -0.45 4.69
N GLY A 307 18.46 -1.76 4.44
CA GLY A 307 19.64 -2.64 4.53
C GLY A 307 20.64 -2.49 3.37
N THR A 308 20.39 -1.57 2.44
CA THR A 308 21.26 -1.26 1.31
C THR A 308 21.94 0.10 1.48
N THR A 309 23.18 0.24 0.96
CA THR A 309 23.87 1.52 0.81
C THR A 309 23.57 2.19 -0.54
N GLU A 310 23.16 1.41 -1.54
CA GLU A 310 22.70 1.91 -2.85
C GLU A 310 21.25 2.39 -2.74
N ARG A 311 21.07 3.57 -2.15
CA ARG A 311 19.74 4.12 -1.87
C ARG A 311 19.65 5.60 -2.18
N SER A 312 18.46 6.05 -2.61
CA SER A 312 18.16 7.44 -2.91
C SER A 312 16.82 7.82 -2.29
N LEU A 313 16.69 9.06 -1.83
CA LEU A 313 15.43 9.61 -1.32
C LEU A 313 15.16 10.95 -2.00
N TYR A 314 13.96 11.08 -2.56
CA TYR A 314 13.48 12.32 -3.15
C TYR A 314 12.26 12.84 -2.40
N TRP A 315 12.24 14.13 -2.12
CA TRP A 315 11.14 14.83 -1.48
C TRP A 315 10.34 15.60 -2.53
N VAL A 316 9.08 15.20 -2.72
CA VAL A 316 8.11 15.99 -3.52
C VAL A 316 7.72 17.19 -2.69
N GLU A 317 8.03 18.37 -3.20
CA GLU A 317 7.79 19.66 -2.54
C GLU A 317 6.64 20.42 -3.24
N GLY A 318 6.13 21.47 -2.58
CA GLY A 318 5.10 22.34 -3.14
C GLY A 318 3.66 21.80 -2.99
N THR A 319 3.49 20.68 -2.33
CA THR A 319 2.19 20.12 -1.97
C THR A 319 2.18 19.57 -0.54
N THR A 320 0.99 19.60 0.08
CA THR A 320 0.72 18.94 1.36
C THR A 320 -0.17 17.71 1.18
N ARG A 321 -0.53 17.40 -0.07
CA ARG A 321 -1.47 16.34 -0.45
C ARG A 321 -0.68 15.09 -0.78
N ARG A 322 -0.83 14.05 0.06
CA ARG A 322 -0.19 12.74 -0.15
C ARG A 322 -0.48 12.16 -1.55
N PHE A 323 -1.71 12.34 -2.03
CA PHE A 323 -2.17 11.78 -3.29
C PHE A 323 -1.48 12.36 -4.52
N ASP A 324 -0.94 13.58 -4.45
CA ASP A 324 -0.11 14.14 -5.52
C ASP A 324 1.18 13.31 -5.72
N GLY A 325 1.71 12.73 -4.65
CA GLY A 325 2.87 11.85 -4.72
C GLY A 325 2.63 10.55 -5.49
N TYR A 326 1.39 10.04 -5.54
CA TYR A 326 1.06 8.85 -6.33
C TYR A 326 1.02 9.15 -7.84
N ASN A 327 0.63 10.36 -8.24
CA ASN A 327 0.65 10.78 -9.65
C ASN A 327 2.00 11.29 -10.11
N PHE A 328 2.98 11.46 -9.21
CA PHE A 328 4.24 12.14 -9.50
C PHE A 328 4.95 11.58 -10.74
N PHE A 329 5.11 10.26 -10.83
CA PHE A 329 5.79 9.65 -11.98
C PHE A 329 4.90 9.53 -13.24
N GLY A 330 3.60 9.68 -13.11
CA GLY A 330 2.70 9.85 -14.25
C GLY A 330 2.91 11.20 -14.96
N GLU A 331 3.25 12.24 -14.18
CA GLU A 331 3.50 13.59 -14.68
C GLU A 331 5.00 13.85 -14.98
N GLN A 332 5.89 13.25 -14.20
CA GLN A 332 7.34 13.47 -14.26
C GLN A 332 8.10 12.13 -14.25
N PRO A 333 8.05 11.34 -15.34
CA PRO A 333 8.58 9.97 -15.35
C PRO A 333 10.11 9.89 -15.35
N GLN A 334 10.82 10.97 -15.61
CA GLN A 334 12.26 10.95 -15.95
C GLN A 334 13.09 10.25 -14.88
N MET A 335 12.96 10.63 -13.60
CA MET A 335 13.76 10.03 -12.53
C MET A 335 13.46 8.54 -12.33
N MET A 336 12.21 8.12 -12.54
CA MET A 336 11.83 6.70 -12.51
C MET A 336 12.52 5.93 -13.63
N LEU A 337 12.48 6.46 -14.86
CA LEU A 337 13.09 5.82 -16.02
C LEU A 337 14.61 5.74 -15.88
N GLU A 338 15.28 6.81 -15.46
CA GLU A 338 16.72 6.84 -15.17
C GLU A 338 17.11 5.82 -14.08
N TRP A 339 16.28 5.67 -13.04
CA TRP A 339 16.50 4.69 -12.00
C TRP A 339 16.49 3.26 -12.55
N PHE A 340 15.45 2.90 -13.29
CA PHE A 340 15.34 1.57 -13.86
C PHE A 340 16.37 1.31 -14.96
N GLU A 341 16.71 2.31 -15.78
CA GLU A 341 17.78 2.19 -16.79
C GLU A 341 19.15 1.88 -16.16
N ARG A 342 19.41 2.48 -15.00
CA ARG A 342 20.69 2.31 -14.29
C ARG A 342 20.86 0.91 -13.69
N TYR A 343 19.80 0.27 -13.22
CA TYR A 343 19.89 -0.95 -12.44
C TYR A 343 19.24 -2.18 -13.10
N LEU A 344 18.43 -1.98 -14.12
CA LEU A 344 17.69 -3.02 -14.83
C LEU A 344 17.97 -2.94 -16.35
#